data_956930ecc424f022ef9e584fc0341ab1
#
_entry.id   956930ecc424f022ef9e584fc0341ab1
#
_cell.length_a   1.000
_cell.length_b   1.000
_cell.length_c   1.000
_cell.angle_alpha   90.00
_cell.angle_beta   90.00
_cell.angle_gamma   90.00
#
_symmetry.space_group_name_H-M   'P 1'
#
loop_
_entity.id
_entity.type
_entity.pdbx_description
1 polymer ?
#
loop_
_entity_poly.entity_id
_entity_poly.type
_entity_poly.pdbx_seq_one_letter_code
_entity_poly.pdbx_strand_id
1 'polypeptide(L)'
;VDRFVRANIMAAEGDRLSLALVISQASYLFPAGEPGRLSAQASSQLVTLLNWAMSPHVKSLNLAFVLIDAKLADLNDRLTGNPHVAALEVPLPPQPERERFLRSAPAGVPPLDQFSDFDAPQLAKLTAGIALTDLNVLVKSAWEGGRRLDAAVFRTLKKRLIERQCHGLLEFIEPRWTLDTVVGHEAAKARLREDAALLKRGALDSLPMGYLFCGPVGTGKSFLAQCVSGEIGVP
;
A
#
# COMPACT_ATOMS: atom_id res chain seq x y z
N VAL A 1 32.22 1.77 2.87
CA VAL A 1 31.85 0.36 2.63
C VAL A 1 32.89 -0.29 1.75
N ASP A 2 33.20 0.23 0.54
CA ASP A 2 34.17 -0.37 -0.40
C ASP A 2 35.55 -0.65 0.27
N ARG A 3 36.08 0.33 1.02
CA ARG A 3 37.31 0.15 1.77
C ARG A 3 37.26 -1.00 2.77
N PHE A 4 36.13 -1.17 3.46
CA PHE A 4 35.91 -2.26 4.39
C PHE A 4 35.83 -3.62 3.67
N VAL A 5 35.08 -3.70 2.56
CA VAL A 5 34.96 -4.91 1.76
C VAL A 5 36.33 -5.35 1.25
N ARG A 6 37.14 -4.44 0.71
CA ARG A 6 38.50 -4.72 0.25
C ARG A 6 39.42 -5.18 1.38
N ALA A 7 39.38 -4.50 2.54
CA ALA A 7 40.17 -4.89 3.68
C ALA A 7 39.82 -6.30 4.17
N ASN A 8 38.51 -6.64 4.17
CA ASN A 8 38.04 -7.96 4.58
C ASN A 8 38.41 -9.07 3.57
N ILE A 9 38.48 -8.76 2.27
CA ILE A 9 38.99 -9.69 1.24
C ILE A 9 40.48 -10.01 1.48
N MET A 10 41.25 -9.01 1.87
CA MET A 10 42.70 -9.15 2.09
C MET A 10 43.07 -9.73 3.45
N ALA A 11 42.14 -9.78 4.38
CA ALA A 11 42.36 -10.34 5.71
C ALA A 11 42.53 -11.87 5.68
N ALA A 12 43.33 -12.39 6.61
CA ALA A 12 43.45 -13.81 6.83
C ALA A 12 42.06 -14.40 7.21
N GLU A 13 41.84 -15.68 6.89
CA GLU A 13 40.49 -16.29 7.05
C GLU A 13 39.94 -16.18 8.46
N GLY A 14 40.81 -16.29 9.49
CA GLY A 14 40.43 -16.17 10.90
C GLY A 14 40.15 -14.72 11.35
N ASP A 15 40.61 -13.71 10.58
CA ASP A 15 40.44 -12.29 10.91
C ASP A 15 39.31 -11.64 10.12
N ARG A 16 38.63 -12.40 9.25
CA ARG A 16 37.50 -11.92 8.46
C ARG A 16 36.29 -11.64 9.32
N LEU A 17 35.72 -10.47 9.14
CA LEU A 17 34.51 -10.02 9.86
C LEU A 17 33.24 -10.40 9.10
N SER A 18 32.27 -10.90 9.82
CA SER A 18 30.88 -11.05 9.33
C SER A 18 30.18 -9.71 9.43
N LEU A 19 29.55 -9.27 8.33
CA LEU A 19 28.85 -7.98 8.28
C LEU A 19 27.53 -8.10 7.54
N ALA A 20 26.48 -7.48 8.08
CA ALA A 20 25.24 -7.19 7.36
C ALA A 20 25.14 -5.66 7.17
N LEU A 21 25.08 -5.21 5.92
CA LEU A 21 24.83 -3.82 5.59
C LEU A 21 23.36 -3.65 5.24
N VAL A 22 22.61 -2.91 6.08
CA VAL A 22 21.19 -2.61 5.87
C VAL A 22 21.07 -1.16 5.40
N ILE A 23 20.47 -0.97 4.24
CA ILE A 23 20.25 0.35 3.63
C ILE A 23 18.74 0.57 3.53
N SER A 24 18.21 1.45 4.36
CA SER A 24 16.82 1.91 4.30
C SER A 24 16.69 3.02 3.25
N GLN A 25 15.52 3.10 2.60
CA GLN A 25 15.24 4.05 1.52
C GLN A 25 16.30 3.93 0.38
N ALA A 26 16.50 2.71 -0.06
CA ALA A 26 17.56 2.37 -1.00
C ALA A 26 17.39 3.04 -2.37
N SER A 27 16.18 3.44 -2.75
CA SER A 27 15.87 4.20 -3.97
C SER A 27 16.61 5.55 -4.06
N TYR A 28 16.95 6.18 -2.93
CA TYR A 28 17.76 7.38 -2.95
C TYR A 28 19.21 7.15 -3.40
N LEU A 29 19.72 5.94 -3.21
CA LEU A 29 21.07 5.55 -3.65
C LEU A 29 21.04 4.85 -5.01
N PHE A 30 20.00 4.08 -5.27
CA PHE A 30 19.83 3.22 -6.45
C PHE A 30 18.47 3.47 -7.13
N PRO A 31 18.19 4.72 -7.58
CA PRO A 31 16.89 5.06 -8.12
C PRO A 31 16.58 4.30 -9.41
N ALA A 32 15.31 4.06 -9.66
CA ALA A 32 14.81 3.58 -10.93
C ALA A 32 15.18 4.55 -12.06
N GLY A 33 15.40 4.05 -13.25
CA GLY A 33 15.69 4.84 -14.43
C GLY A 33 16.82 4.29 -15.30
N GLU A 34 16.90 4.81 -16.51
CA GLU A 34 17.95 4.46 -17.48
C GLU A 34 19.31 4.97 -17.03
N PRO A 35 20.40 4.24 -17.31
CA PRO A 35 21.77 4.63 -16.91
C PRO A 35 22.18 6.05 -17.32
N GLY A 36 21.72 6.52 -18.49
CA GLY A 36 22.02 7.85 -19.01
C GLY A 36 21.29 9.00 -18.29
N ARG A 37 20.29 8.68 -17.47
CA ARG A 37 19.51 9.67 -16.69
C ARG A 37 19.86 9.71 -15.21
N LEU A 38 20.66 8.76 -14.76
CA LEU A 38 21.13 8.72 -13.38
C LEU A 38 22.23 9.76 -13.16
N SER A 39 22.32 10.30 -11.94
CA SER A 39 23.47 11.09 -11.55
C SER A 39 24.76 10.26 -11.60
N ALA A 40 25.91 10.91 -11.81
CA ALA A 40 27.19 10.21 -11.82
C ALA A 40 27.45 9.44 -10.51
N GLN A 41 27.01 10.00 -9.40
CA GLN A 41 27.11 9.36 -8.08
C GLN A 41 26.24 8.11 -7.98
N ALA A 42 24.96 8.18 -8.34
CA ALA A 42 24.04 7.04 -8.33
C ALA A 42 24.53 5.93 -9.27
N SER A 43 25.00 6.28 -10.46
CA SER A 43 25.58 5.32 -11.41
C SER A 43 26.80 4.61 -10.85
N SER A 44 27.72 5.35 -10.21
CA SER A 44 28.91 4.77 -9.58
C SER A 44 28.57 3.82 -8.42
N GLN A 45 27.61 4.20 -7.58
CA GLN A 45 27.14 3.38 -6.47
C GLN A 45 26.45 2.10 -6.97
N LEU A 46 25.60 2.22 -8.00
CA LEU A 46 24.92 1.08 -8.62
C LEU A 46 25.94 0.08 -9.19
N VAL A 47 26.91 0.55 -9.97
CA VAL A 47 27.96 -0.30 -10.55
C VAL A 47 28.77 -0.98 -9.45
N THR A 48 29.09 -0.27 -8.39
CA THR A 48 29.85 -0.82 -7.25
C THR A 48 29.07 -1.97 -6.59
N LEU A 49 27.79 -1.78 -6.31
CA LEU A 49 26.95 -2.80 -5.67
C LEU A 49 26.75 -4.03 -6.58
N LEU A 50 26.55 -3.82 -7.89
CA LEU A 50 26.45 -4.89 -8.87
C LEU A 50 27.75 -5.69 -8.97
N ASN A 51 28.89 -5.02 -8.97
CA ASN A 51 30.20 -5.68 -8.96
C ASN A 51 30.41 -6.54 -7.70
N TRP A 52 29.98 -6.05 -6.54
CA TRP A 52 30.05 -6.85 -5.31
C TRP A 52 29.14 -8.07 -5.39
N ALA A 53 27.91 -7.90 -5.87
CA ALA A 53 26.94 -9.01 -6.01
C ALA A 53 27.47 -10.13 -6.95
N MET A 54 28.27 -9.78 -7.95
CA MET A 54 28.82 -10.73 -8.92
C MET A 54 30.22 -11.28 -8.54
N SER A 55 30.95 -10.59 -7.65
CA SER A 55 32.32 -10.93 -7.31
C SER A 55 32.45 -12.25 -6.54
N PRO A 56 33.22 -13.23 -7.03
CA PRO A 56 33.48 -14.46 -6.29
C PRO A 56 34.17 -14.21 -4.94
N HIS A 57 35.04 -13.20 -4.87
CA HIS A 57 35.74 -12.84 -3.64
C HIS A 57 34.81 -12.28 -2.58
N VAL A 58 33.82 -11.47 -2.97
CA VAL A 58 32.81 -10.95 -2.04
C VAL A 58 31.88 -12.08 -1.57
N LYS A 59 31.54 -12.99 -2.47
CA LYS A 59 30.69 -14.16 -2.15
C LYS A 59 31.36 -15.15 -1.19
N SER A 60 32.69 -15.22 -1.16
CA SER A 60 33.40 -16.04 -0.19
C SER A 60 33.48 -15.42 1.21
N LEU A 61 33.05 -14.18 1.37
CA LEU A 61 32.96 -13.50 2.66
C LEU A 61 31.57 -13.69 3.27
N ASN A 62 31.50 -13.67 4.59
CA ASN A 62 30.22 -13.64 5.28
C ASN A 62 29.64 -12.19 5.32
N LEU A 63 29.24 -11.71 4.14
CA LEU A 63 28.68 -10.37 3.94
C LEU A 63 27.27 -10.47 3.41
N ALA A 64 26.35 -9.71 4.00
CA ALA A 64 24.98 -9.56 3.53
C ALA A 64 24.69 -8.08 3.23
N PHE A 65 24.02 -7.83 2.10
CA PHE A 65 23.51 -6.52 1.73
C PHE A 65 21.99 -6.59 1.70
N VAL A 66 21.34 -5.79 2.53
CA VAL A 66 19.88 -5.72 2.63
C VAL A 66 19.43 -4.32 2.22
N LEU A 67 18.70 -4.24 1.13
CA LEU A 67 18.10 -3.00 0.64
C LEU A 67 16.64 -2.98 1.05
N ILE A 68 16.19 -1.92 1.68
CA ILE A 68 14.79 -1.76 2.14
C ILE A 68 14.21 -0.53 1.45
N ASP A 69 13.05 -0.72 0.81
CA ASP A 69 12.30 0.36 0.21
C ASP A 69 10.79 0.10 0.27
N ALA A 70 9.98 1.13 -0.03
CA ALA A 70 8.53 1.03 -0.05
C ALA A 70 8.00 0.29 -1.29
N LYS A 71 8.67 0.45 -2.44
CA LYS A 71 8.25 -0.14 -3.71
C LYS A 71 9.47 -0.68 -4.46
N LEU A 72 9.35 -1.89 -4.97
CA LEU A 72 10.39 -2.49 -5.81
C LEU A 72 10.62 -1.68 -7.09
N ALA A 73 9.56 -1.07 -7.65
CA ALA A 73 9.62 -0.25 -8.85
C ALA A 73 10.41 1.07 -8.69
N ASP A 74 10.67 1.52 -7.47
CA ASP A 74 11.46 2.72 -7.20
C ASP A 74 12.98 2.42 -7.23
N LEU A 75 13.35 1.13 -7.21
CA LEU A 75 14.73 0.66 -7.33
C LEU A 75 15.11 0.39 -8.79
N ASN A 76 16.41 0.51 -9.07
CA ASN A 76 16.93 0.29 -10.42
C ASN A 76 16.73 -1.15 -10.90
N ASP A 77 16.22 -1.32 -12.13
CA ASP A 77 15.90 -2.61 -12.73
C ASP A 77 17.11 -3.56 -12.83
N ARG A 78 18.33 -3.01 -12.93
CA ARG A 78 19.56 -3.79 -12.93
C ARG A 78 19.85 -4.47 -11.60
N LEU A 79 19.32 -3.93 -10.49
CA LEU A 79 19.39 -4.59 -9.18
C LEU A 79 18.25 -5.59 -9.03
N THR A 80 17.02 -5.17 -9.29
CA THR A 80 15.84 -6.01 -9.06
C THR A 80 15.74 -7.20 -10.01
N GLY A 81 16.27 -7.07 -11.23
CA GLY A 81 16.39 -8.16 -12.20
C GLY A 81 17.69 -8.96 -12.12
N ASN A 82 18.59 -8.68 -11.17
CA ASN A 82 19.88 -9.38 -11.07
C ASN A 82 19.69 -10.76 -10.42
N PRO A 83 20.20 -11.86 -11.02
CA PRO A 83 20.03 -13.21 -10.47
C PRO A 83 20.72 -13.43 -9.11
N HIS A 84 21.60 -12.51 -8.69
CA HIS A 84 22.27 -12.55 -7.39
C HIS A 84 21.55 -11.69 -6.33
N VAL A 85 20.44 -11.08 -6.67
CA VAL A 85 19.61 -10.27 -5.76
C VAL A 85 18.26 -10.97 -5.59
N ALA A 86 17.90 -11.28 -4.36
CA ALA A 86 16.59 -11.81 -4.03
C ALA A 86 15.65 -10.67 -3.64
N ALA A 87 14.55 -10.51 -4.36
CA ALA A 87 13.48 -9.59 -3.98
C ALA A 87 12.53 -10.31 -3.01
N LEU A 88 12.35 -9.72 -1.83
CA LEU A 88 11.42 -10.21 -0.81
C LEU A 88 10.33 -9.15 -0.62
N GLU A 89 9.11 -9.51 -0.94
CA GLU A 89 7.95 -8.66 -0.68
C GLU A 89 7.42 -8.94 0.73
N VAL A 90 7.23 -7.87 1.51
CA VAL A 90 6.56 -7.94 2.81
C VAL A 90 5.09 -7.59 2.56
N PRO A 91 4.17 -8.57 2.58
CA PRO A 91 2.77 -8.33 2.28
C PRO A 91 2.10 -7.50 3.39
N LEU A 92 0.99 -6.86 3.04
CA LEU A 92 0.14 -6.23 4.03
C LEU A 92 -0.41 -7.27 5.01
N PRO A 93 -0.63 -6.90 6.29
CA PRO A 93 -1.05 -7.84 7.32
C PRO A 93 -2.40 -8.49 6.96
N PRO A 94 -2.53 -9.82 7.06
CA PRO A 94 -3.80 -10.51 6.88
C PRO A 94 -4.76 -10.19 8.04
N GLN A 95 -6.05 -10.51 7.88
CA GLN A 95 -7.07 -10.22 8.89
C GLN A 95 -6.72 -10.73 10.29
N PRO A 96 -6.22 -11.97 10.50
CA PRO A 96 -5.89 -12.46 11.85
C PRO A 96 -4.79 -11.66 12.54
N GLU A 97 -3.84 -11.12 11.79
CA GLU A 97 -2.77 -10.30 12.32
C GLU A 97 -3.27 -8.91 12.74
N ARG A 98 -4.12 -8.29 11.90
CA ARG A 98 -4.79 -7.03 12.25
C ARG A 98 -5.68 -7.20 13.49
N GLU A 99 -6.42 -8.29 13.57
CA GLU A 99 -7.25 -8.61 14.74
C GLU A 99 -6.40 -8.77 16.01
N ARG A 100 -5.28 -9.49 15.93
CA ARG A 100 -4.35 -9.64 17.04
C ARG A 100 -3.80 -8.29 17.51
N PHE A 101 -3.40 -7.44 16.54
CA PHE A 101 -2.93 -6.09 16.82
C PHE A 101 -4.01 -5.25 17.55
N LEU A 102 -5.25 -5.28 17.08
CA LEU A 102 -6.36 -4.55 17.70
C LEU A 102 -6.69 -5.05 19.11
N ARG A 103 -6.58 -6.35 19.36
CA ARG A 103 -6.77 -6.95 20.71
C ARG A 103 -5.65 -6.60 21.67
N SER A 104 -4.41 -6.44 21.17
CA SER A 104 -3.26 -6.11 22.03
C SER A 104 -3.24 -4.66 22.50
N ALA A 105 -4.12 -3.83 22.00
CA ALA A 105 -4.20 -2.38 22.16
C ALA A 105 -2.86 -1.65 21.95
N PRO A 106 -2.78 -0.68 21.05
CA PRO A 106 -1.56 0.11 20.86
C PRO A 106 -1.16 0.86 22.15
N ALA A 107 0.13 1.08 22.34
CA ALA A 107 0.63 1.80 23.50
C ALA A 107 -0.04 3.19 23.64
N GLY A 108 -0.61 3.45 24.81
CA GLY A 108 -1.31 4.69 25.13
C GLY A 108 -2.77 4.76 24.66
N VAL A 109 -3.32 3.64 24.17
CA VAL A 109 -4.74 3.54 23.78
C VAL A 109 -5.42 2.53 24.69
N PRO A 110 -6.60 2.82 25.25
CA PRO A 110 -7.36 1.84 26.02
C PRO A 110 -7.89 0.71 25.13
N PRO A 111 -8.40 -0.39 25.69
CA PRO A 111 -9.09 -1.42 24.94
C PRO A 111 -10.22 -0.86 24.07
N LEU A 112 -10.41 -1.46 22.89
CA LEU A 112 -11.31 -0.97 21.84
C LEU A 112 -12.78 -0.79 22.32
N ASP A 113 -13.23 -1.65 23.21
CA ASP A 113 -14.60 -1.66 23.76
C ASP A 113 -14.95 -0.36 24.52
N GLN A 114 -13.95 0.37 25.01
CA GLN A 114 -14.18 1.62 25.73
C GLN A 114 -14.53 2.80 24.83
N PHE A 115 -14.09 2.79 23.57
CA PHE A 115 -14.28 3.94 22.67
C PHE A 115 -14.74 3.60 21.25
N SER A 116 -14.97 2.33 20.95
CA SER A 116 -15.40 1.87 19.61
C SER A 116 -16.75 1.16 19.68
N ASP A 117 -17.53 1.31 18.62
CA ASP A 117 -18.75 0.53 18.36
C ASP A 117 -18.43 -0.79 17.64
N PHE A 118 -17.20 -0.93 17.16
CA PHE A 118 -16.72 -2.14 16.49
C PHE A 118 -15.90 -2.98 17.45
N ASP A 119 -16.10 -4.29 17.40
CA ASP A 119 -15.19 -5.24 18.01
C ASP A 119 -13.91 -5.43 17.15
N ALA A 120 -12.88 -6.09 17.70
CA ALA A 120 -11.62 -6.30 17.00
C ALA A 120 -11.76 -7.12 15.70
N PRO A 121 -12.56 -8.21 15.62
CA PRO A 121 -12.83 -8.93 14.38
C PRO A 121 -13.51 -8.07 13.30
N GLN A 122 -14.53 -7.29 13.68
CA GLN A 122 -15.25 -6.41 12.77
C GLN A 122 -14.31 -5.32 12.21
N LEU A 123 -13.56 -4.65 13.07
CA LEU A 123 -12.63 -3.62 12.67
C LEU A 123 -11.48 -4.18 11.81
N ALA A 124 -10.97 -5.37 12.13
CA ALA A 124 -9.99 -6.07 11.30
C ALA A 124 -10.52 -6.39 9.90
N LYS A 125 -11.78 -6.76 9.76
CA LYS A 125 -12.43 -6.98 8.45
C LYS A 125 -12.58 -5.68 7.67
N LEU A 126 -13.03 -4.60 8.30
CA LEU A 126 -13.24 -3.29 7.68
C LEU A 126 -11.92 -2.59 7.26
N THR A 127 -10.81 -2.97 7.87
CA THR A 127 -9.46 -2.42 7.61
C THR A 127 -8.63 -3.29 6.67
N ALA A 128 -9.26 -4.10 5.82
CA ALA A 128 -8.57 -4.84 4.77
C ALA A 128 -7.73 -3.91 3.90
N GLY A 129 -6.48 -4.30 3.59
CA GLY A 129 -5.57 -3.49 2.79
C GLY A 129 -4.87 -2.33 3.53
N ILE A 130 -4.98 -2.26 4.85
CA ILE A 130 -4.32 -1.24 5.69
C ILE A 130 -3.13 -1.86 6.42
N ALA A 131 -1.98 -1.15 6.43
CA ALA A 131 -0.79 -1.53 7.19
C ALA A 131 -1.03 -1.37 8.71
N LEU A 132 -0.29 -2.12 9.55
CA LEU A 132 -0.43 -2.00 11.02
C LEU A 132 -0.08 -0.60 11.53
N THR A 133 0.87 0.08 10.90
CA THR A 133 1.22 1.47 11.22
C THR A 133 0.06 2.43 10.99
N ASP A 134 -0.64 2.29 9.86
CA ASP A 134 -1.81 3.11 9.52
C ASP A 134 -3.02 2.75 10.39
N LEU A 135 -3.18 1.47 10.71
CA LEU A 135 -4.19 1.01 11.67
C LEU A 135 -3.95 1.60 13.06
N ASN A 136 -2.68 1.67 13.50
CA ASN A 136 -2.30 2.34 14.74
C ASN A 136 -2.66 3.83 14.72
N VAL A 137 -2.36 4.52 13.62
CA VAL A 137 -2.73 5.94 13.45
C VAL A 137 -4.24 6.12 13.50
N LEU A 138 -5.01 5.25 12.85
CA LEU A 138 -6.47 5.30 12.83
C LEU A 138 -7.03 5.18 14.25
N VAL A 139 -6.59 4.15 15.00
CA VAL A 139 -7.06 3.87 16.35
C VAL A 139 -6.67 4.99 17.32
N LYS A 140 -5.42 5.47 17.25
CA LYS A 140 -4.96 6.60 18.07
C LYS A 140 -5.72 7.90 17.77
N SER A 141 -5.92 8.22 16.49
CA SER A 141 -6.65 9.43 16.09
C SER A 141 -8.12 9.39 16.54
N ALA A 142 -8.74 8.21 16.58
CA ALA A 142 -10.07 8.06 17.12
C ALA A 142 -10.09 8.33 18.63
N TRP A 143 -9.16 7.76 19.36
CA TRP A 143 -9.02 7.95 20.81
C TRP A 143 -8.69 9.40 21.20
N GLU A 144 -7.63 9.97 20.61
CA GLU A 144 -7.16 11.32 20.87
C GLU A 144 -8.18 12.38 20.47
N GLY A 145 -8.99 12.10 19.43
CA GLY A 145 -10.09 12.96 19.00
C GLY A 145 -11.26 13.04 19.99
N GLY A 146 -11.25 12.26 21.09
CA GLY A 146 -12.29 12.22 22.10
C GLY A 146 -13.67 11.81 21.56
N ARG A 147 -13.71 11.21 20.38
CA ARG A 147 -14.93 10.76 19.72
C ARG A 147 -14.99 9.24 19.72
N ARG A 148 -16.18 8.72 19.96
CA ARG A 148 -16.42 7.29 19.80
C ARG A 148 -16.19 6.87 18.36
N LEU A 149 -15.46 5.76 18.16
CA LEU A 149 -15.18 5.21 16.83
C LEU A 149 -16.44 4.50 16.31
N ASP A 150 -17.36 5.29 15.81
CA ASP A 150 -18.56 4.84 15.10
C ASP A 150 -18.30 4.69 13.59
N ALA A 151 -19.32 4.28 12.82
CA ALA A 151 -19.22 4.10 11.38
C ALA A 151 -18.87 5.39 10.62
N ALA A 152 -19.30 6.56 11.10
CA ALA A 152 -19.06 7.83 10.45
C ALA A 152 -17.61 8.29 10.68
N VAL A 153 -17.12 8.23 11.92
CA VAL A 153 -15.74 8.55 12.29
C VAL A 153 -14.79 7.59 11.58
N PHE A 154 -15.07 6.26 11.59
CA PHE A 154 -14.27 5.27 10.88
C PHE A 154 -14.15 5.58 9.39
N ARG A 155 -15.26 5.85 8.71
CA ARG A 155 -15.29 6.20 7.29
C ARG A 155 -14.43 7.43 6.99
N THR A 156 -14.54 8.48 7.81
CA THR A 156 -13.75 9.70 7.67
C THR A 156 -12.25 9.45 7.85
N LEU A 157 -11.87 8.67 8.86
CA LEU A 157 -10.46 8.35 9.12
C LEU A 157 -9.88 7.44 8.02
N LYS A 158 -10.61 6.44 7.58
CA LYS A 158 -10.22 5.55 6.48
C LYS A 158 -10.02 6.34 5.17
N LYS A 159 -10.95 7.24 4.84
CA LYS A 159 -10.85 8.14 3.69
C LYS A 159 -9.53 8.93 3.73
N ARG A 160 -9.25 9.62 4.83
CA ARG A 160 -8.01 10.41 5.00
C ARG A 160 -6.73 9.56 4.85
N LEU A 161 -6.74 8.33 5.37
CA LEU A 161 -5.61 7.42 5.24
C LEU A 161 -5.34 7.07 3.78
N ILE A 162 -6.38 6.69 3.03
CA ILE A 162 -6.25 6.30 1.62
C ILE A 162 -5.83 7.50 0.77
N GLU A 163 -6.45 8.67 0.95
CA GLU A 163 -6.07 9.90 0.24
C GLU A 163 -4.60 10.26 0.46
N ARG A 164 -4.10 10.09 1.69
CA ARG A 164 -2.68 10.33 2.02
C ARG A 164 -1.75 9.31 1.36
N GLN A 165 -2.11 8.02 1.32
CA GLN A 165 -1.33 6.99 0.65
C GLN A 165 -1.27 7.18 -0.88
N CYS A 166 -2.32 7.76 -1.45
CA CYS A 166 -2.39 8.05 -2.88
C CYS A 166 -1.72 9.39 -3.27
N HIS A 167 -1.05 10.06 -2.36
CA HIS A 167 -0.32 11.33 -2.64
C HIS A 167 -1.17 12.38 -3.38
N GLY A 168 -2.48 12.43 -3.11
CA GLY A 168 -3.40 13.36 -3.76
C GLY A 168 -3.81 12.98 -5.20
N LEU A 169 -3.41 11.79 -5.70
CA LEU A 169 -3.80 11.30 -7.03
C LEU A 169 -5.25 10.79 -7.07
N LEU A 170 -5.82 10.47 -5.90
CA LEU A 170 -7.20 10.02 -5.76
C LEU A 170 -7.95 10.95 -4.82
N GLU A 171 -9.14 11.33 -5.23
CA GLU A 171 -10.11 12.05 -4.42
C GLU A 171 -11.33 11.15 -4.18
N PHE A 172 -11.70 10.98 -2.91
CA PHE A 172 -12.92 10.27 -2.55
C PHE A 172 -14.10 11.23 -2.61
N ILE A 173 -14.98 11.01 -3.58
CA ILE A 173 -16.23 11.75 -3.69
C ILE A 173 -17.30 10.95 -2.93
N GLU A 174 -17.77 11.49 -1.82
CA GLU A 174 -18.92 10.91 -1.11
C GLU A 174 -20.18 11.07 -1.96
N PRO A 175 -20.84 9.97 -2.32
CA PRO A 175 -22.05 10.05 -3.13
C PRO A 175 -23.17 10.72 -2.33
N ARG A 176 -23.66 11.83 -2.85
CA ARG A 176 -24.80 12.57 -2.26
C ARG A 176 -26.14 12.17 -2.91
N TRP A 177 -26.07 11.48 -4.05
CA TRP A 177 -27.19 11.22 -4.92
C TRP A 177 -27.30 9.74 -5.20
N THR A 178 -28.54 9.26 -5.40
CA THR A 178 -28.83 7.90 -5.83
C THR A 178 -29.35 7.89 -7.27
N LEU A 179 -29.57 6.73 -7.85
CA LEU A 179 -30.13 6.58 -9.20
C LEU A 179 -31.53 7.21 -9.35
N ASP A 180 -32.25 7.47 -8.25
CA ASP A 180 -33.55 8.15 -8.28
C ASP A 180 -33.46 9.60 -8.72
N THR A 181 -32.30 10.23 -8.52
CA THR A 181 -32.06 11.62 -8.93
C THR A 181 -31.78 11.76 -10.43
N VAL A 182 -31.46 10.65 -11.12
CA VAL A 182 -31.19 10.65 -12.56
C VAL A 182 -32.48 10.66 -13.33
N VAL A 183 -32.69 11.70 -14.13
CA VAL A 183 -33.84 11.81 -15.02
C VAL A 183 -33.56 11.07 -16.34
N GLY A 184 -34.45 10.21 -16.76
CA GLY A 184 -34.30 9.39 -17.96
C GLY A 184 -33.39 8.17 -17.76
N HIS A 185 -32.91 7.62 -18.84
CA HIS A 185 -32.03 6.42 -18.86
C HIS A 185 -32.57 5.19 -18.13
N GLU A 186 -33.90 4.94 -18.21
CA GLU A 186 -34.58 3.91 -17.41
C GLU A 186 -33.98 2.52 -17.55
N ALA A 187 -33.64 2.10 -18.79
CA ALA A 187 -32.99 0.81 -19.04
C ALA A 187 -31.62 0.69 -18.36
N ALA A 188 -30.81 1.75 -18.42
CA ALA A 188 -29.51 1.76 -17.75
C ALA A 188 -29.67 1.75 -16.23
N LYS A 189 -30.59 2.53 -15.68
CA LYS A 189 -30.89 2.55 -14.24
C LYS A 189 -31.36 1.21 -13.73
N ALA A 190 -32.25 0.52 -14.47
CA ALA A 190 -32.74 -0.80 -14.10
C ALA A 190 -31.57 -1.79 -14.00
N ARG A 191 -30.73 -1.85 -15.02
CA ARG A 191 -29.54 -2.72 -15.04
C ARG A 191 -28.58 -2.42 -13.88
N LEU A 192 -28.26 -1.16 -13.65
CA LEU A 192 -27.35 -0.74 -12.59
C LEU A 192 -27.90 -1.04 -11.18
N ARG A 193 -29.24 -0.98 -10.99
CA ARG A 193 -29.88 -1.39 -9.73
C ARG A 193 -29.82 -2.89 -9.49
N GLU A 194 -30.03 -3.70 -10.54
CA GLU A 194 -29.85 -5.15 -10.45
C GLU A 194 -28.43 -5.50 -10.02
N ASP A 195 -27.44 -4.91 -10.66
CA ASP A 195 -26.03 -5.16 -10.34
C ASP A 195 -25.66 -4.63 -8.94
N ALA A 196 -26.20 -3.48 -8.52
CA ALA A 196 -26.03 -2.97 -7.16
C ALA A 196 -26.65 -3.92 -6.11
N ALA A 197 -27.78 -4.52 -6.40
CA ALA A 197 -28.40 -5.50 -5.52
C ALA A 197 -27.59 -6.81 -5.43
N LEU A 198 -26.99 -7.26 -6.54
CA LEU A 198 -26.09 -8.41 -6.57
C LEU A 198 -24.82 -8.15 -5.75
N LEU A 199 -24.24 -6.96 -5.89
CA LEU A 199 -23.04 -6.54 -5.14
C LEU A 199 -23.32 -6.53 -3.63
N LYS A 200 -24.45 -5.97 -3.21
CA LYS A 200 -24.89 -5.95 -1.79
C LYS A 200 -25.08 -7.36 -1.21
N ARG A 201 -25.45 -8.33 -2.04
CA ARG A 201 -25.59 -9.74 -1.66
C ARG A 201 -24.28 -10.53 -1.70
N GLY A 202 -23.18 -9.91 -2.20
CA GLY A 202 -21.88 -10.57 -2.36
C GLY A 202 -21.78 -11.55 -3.52
N ALA A 203 -22.72 -11.51 -4.47
CA ALA A 203 -22.73 -12.37 -5.66
C ALA A 203 -21.79 -11.83 -6.75
N LEU A 204 -20.48 -11.79 -6.45
CA LEU A 204 -19.46 -11.15 -7.28
C LEU A 204 -19.27 -11.85 -8.65
N ASP A 205 -19.46 -13.16 -8.71
CA ASP A 205 -19.30 -13.96 -9.93
C ASP A 205 -20.34 -13.62 -11.03
N SER A 206 -21.45 -12.98 -10.63
CA SER A 206 -22.54 -12.58 -11.54
C SER A 206 -22.43 -11.12 -11.98
N LEU A 207 -21.43 -10.39 -11.50
CA LEU A 207 -21.26 -8.98 -11.79
C LEU A 207 -20.29 -8.74 -12.97
N PRO A 208 -20.53 -7.70 -13.79
CA PRO A 208 -19.54 -7.26 -14.76
C PRO A 208 -18.30 -6.73 -14.05
N MET A 209 -17.12 -6.92 -14.66
CA MET A 209 -15.84 -6.44 -14.11
C MET A 209 -15.79 -4.89 -14.01
N GLY A 210 -16.63 -4.18 -14.77
CA GLY A 210 -16.72 -2.73 -14.76
C GLY A 210 -17.73 -2.22 -15.79
N TYR A 211 -17.94 -0.90 -15.77
CA TYR A 211 -18.86 -0.21 -16.68
C TYR A 211 -18.13 0.85 -17.50
N LEU A 212 -18.44 0.93 -18.79
CA LEU A 212 -17.99 1.99 -19.68
C LEU A 212 -19.18 2.89 -20.04
N PHE A 213 -19.20 4.12 -19.52
CA PHE A 213 -20.22 5.11 -19.87
C PHE A 213 -19.76 5.94 -21.06
N CYS A 214 -20.39 5.72 -22.21
CA CYS A 214 -20.11 6.44 -23.46
C CYS A 214 -21.24 7.38 -23.83
N GLY A 215 -20.90 8.48 -24.49
CA GLY A 215 -21.88 9.46 -24.99
C GLY A 215 -21.28 10.86 -25.17
N PRO A 216 -22.01 11.80 -25.79
CA PRO A 216 -21.57 13.17 -25.98
C PRO A 216 -21.25 13.90 -24.65
N VAL A 217 -20.53 15.01 -24.75
CA VAL A 217 -20.26 15.89 -23.59
C VAL A 217 -21.59 16.48 -23.10
N GLY A 218 -21.75 16.59 -21.77
CA GLY A 218 -22.96 17.15 -21.15
C GLY A 218 -24.11 16.17 -20.92
N THR A 219 -23.98 14.88 -21.28
CA THR A 219 -25.04 13.86 -21.08
C THR A 219 -25.12 13.29 -19.66
N GLY A 220 -24.41 13.85 -18.69
CA GLY A 220 -24.51 13.44 -17.30
C GLY A 220 -23.76 12.13 -16.93
N LYS A 221 -22.80 11.67 -17.73
CA LYS A 221 -22.04 10.42 -17.48
C LYS A 221 -21.38 10.37 -16.11
N SER A 222 -20.68 11.45 -15.73
CA SER A 222 -20.02 11.54 -14.43
C SER A 222 -21.04 11.61 -13.27
N PHE A 223 -22.17 12.29 -13.50
CA PHE A 223 -23.26 12.33 -12.53
C PHE A 223 -23.91 10.95 -12.34
N LEU A 224 -24.13 10.21 -13.45
CA LEU A 224 -24.64 8.83 -13.39
C LEU A 224 -23.68 7.94 -12.60
N ALA A 225 -22.36 8.03 -12.82
CA ALA A 225 -21.38 7.27 -12.07
C ALA A 225 -21.43 7.56 -10.55
N GLN A 226 -21.55 8.84 -10.18
CA GLN A 226 -21.74 9.23 -8.77
C GLN A 226 -23.04 8.67 -8.17
N CYS A 227 -24.12 8.68 -8.92
CA CYS A 227 -25.40 8.11 -8.48
C CYS A 227 -25.34 6.60 -8.31
N VAL A 228 -24.59 5.88 -9.17
CA VAL A 228 -24.33 4.44 -9.01
C VAL A 228 -23.54 4.16 -7.74
N SER A 229 -22.49 4.94 -7.46
CA SER A 229 -21.76 4.86 -6.20
C SER A 229 -22.68 5.02 -4.99
N GLY A 230 -23.60 6.01 -5.05
CA GLY A 230 -24.57 6.23 -3.99
C GLY A 230 -25.57 5.08 -3.82
N GLU A 231 -26.00 4.48 -4.92
CA GLU A 231 -26.87 3.31 -4.91
C GLU A 231 -26.21 2.09 -4.26
N ILE A 232 -24.93 1.88 -4.57
CA ILE A 232 -24.11 0.79 -4.02
C ILE A 232 -23.71 1.09 -2.56
N GLY A 233 -23.52 2.36 -2.21
CA GLY A 233 -23.04 2.80 -0.89
C GLY A 233 -21.52 2.76 -0.75
N VAL A 234 -20.79 2.92 -1.87
CA VAL A 234 -19.34 3.04 -1.91
C VAL A 234 -18.93 4.39 -2.49
N PRO A 235 -17.82 5.02 -2.00
CA PRO A 235 -17.30 6.24 -2.55
C PRO A 235 -16.62 6.00 -3.90
#